data_327e70df482871eee797cfdff6a46227
#
_entry.id   327e70df482871eee797cfdff6a46227
#
_cell.length_a   1.000
_cell.length_b   1.000
_cell.length_c   1.000
_cell.angle_alpha   90.00
_cell.angle_beta   90.00
_cell.angle_gamma   90.00
#
_symmetry.space_group_name_H-M   'P 1'
#
loop_
_entity.id
_entity.type
_entity.pdbx_description
1 polymer ?
#
loop_
_entity_poly.entity_id
_entity_poly.type
_entity_poly.pdbx_seq_one_letter_code
_entity_poly.pdbx_strand_id
1 'polypeptide(L)'
;MRRIKKDDMVKIITGKDNGKQGKVLSFDPKTNKVVVEGCNMVTKHQKPSQANPQGGIVRKEAALDASNVMLVVDGQATRVGYKLENGKKVRVAKKTGKVID
;
A
#
# COMPACT_ATOMS: atom_id res chain seq x y z
N MET A 1 10.62 6.73 10.76
CA MET A 1 9.15 6.52 10.67
C MET A 1 8.74 6.36 9.22
N ARG A 2 7.81 5.47 8.94
CA ARG A 2 7.37 5.18 7.57
C ARG A 2 6.19 6.08 7.20
N ARG A 3 6.16 6.52 5.95
CA ARG A 3 5.02 7.28 5.43
C ARG A 3 3.80 6.40 5.20
N ILE A 4 4.03 5.13 4.89
CA ILE A 4 2.98 4.14 4.64
C ILE A 4 3.19 2.97 5.57
N LYS A 5 2.11 2.49 6.17
CA LYS A 5 2.12 1.35 7.07
C LYS A 5 1.06 0.34 6.66
N LYS A 6 1.22 -0.89 7.12
CA LYS A 6 0.18 -1.92 6.95
C LYS A 6 -1.16 -1.40 7.47
N ASP A 7 -2.22 -1.76 6.76
CA ASP A 7 -3.60 -1.38 7.04
C ASP A 7 -3.97 0.07 6.68
N ASP A 8 -3.03 0.86 6.17
CA ASP A 8 -3.36 2.19 5.63
C ASP A 8 -4.21 2.05 4.37
N MET A 9 -5.14 2.98 4.17
CA MET A 9 -5.85 3.10 2.90
C MET A 9 -5.02 3.99 1.96
N VAL A 10 -4.76 3.51 0.76
CA VAL A 10 -3.96 4.25 -0.23
C VAL A 10 -4.67 4.26 -1.58
N LYS A 11 -4.32 5.25 -2.40
CA LYS A 11 -4.80 5.38 -3.79
C LYS A 11 -3.61 5.26 -4.73
N ILE A 12 -3.76 4.48 -5.78
CA ILE A 12 -2.74 4.35 -6.82
C ILE A 12 -2.86 5.55 -7.75
N ILE A 13 -1.74 6.26 -7.94
CA ILE A 13 -1.73 7.53 -8.67
C ILE A 13 -1.10 7.43 -10.06
N THR A 14 -0.55 6.28 -10.43
CA THR A 14 0.08 6.09 -11.73
C THR A 14 0.01 4.63 -12.16
N GLY A 15 0.13 4.38 -13.46
CA GLY A 15 0.14 3.04 -14.01
C GLY A 15 -1.26 2.54 -14.38
N LYS A 16 -1.36 1.24 -14.66
CA LYS A 16 -2.61 0.63 -15.12
C LYS A 16 -3.74 0.68 -14.11
N ASP A 17 -3.42 0.75 -12.83
CA ASP A 17 -4.40 0.77 -11.75
C ASP A 17 -4.65 2.18 -11.19
N ASN A 18 -4.21 3.20 -11.91
CA ASN A 18 -4.41 4.60 -11.50
C ASN A 18 -5.87 4.85 -11.14
N GLY A 19 -6.08 5.43 -9.97
CA GLY A 19 -7.41 5.73 -9.45
C GLY A 19 -7.99 4.69 -8.51
N LYS A 20 -7.44 3.49 -8.47
CA LYS A 20 -7.91 2.46 -7.54
C LYS A 20 -7.44 2.74 -6.13
N GLN A 21 -8.26 2.40 -5.17
CA GLN A 21 -7.94 2.51 -3.77
C GLN A 21 -7.96 1.13 -3.13
N GLY A 22 -7.14 0.97 -2.12
CA GLY A 22 -7.09 -0.29 -1.39
C GLY A 22 -6.31 -0.18 -0.11
N LYS A 23 -6.41 -1.22 0.70
CA LYS A 23 -5.72 -1.30 1.97
C LYS A 23 -4.33 -1.88 1.76
N VAL A 24 -3.34 -1.34 2.45
CA VAL A 24 -1.98 -1.86 2.40
C VAL A 24 -1.90 -3.19 3.13
N LEU A 25 -1.52 -4.23 2.42
CA LEU A 25 -1.32 -5.56 2.99
C LEU A 25 0.06 -5.73 3.59
N SER A 26 1.07 -5.14 2.94
CA SER A 26 2.43 -5.16 3.45
C SER A 26 3.25 -4.03 2.85
N PHE A 27 4.33 -3.66 3.51
CA PHE A 27 5.27 -2.65 3.05
C PHE A 27 6.70 -3.08 3.39
N ASP A 28 7.58 -3.05 2.39
CA ASP A 28 8.99 -3.35 2.56
C ASP A 28 9.80 -2.06 2.50
N PRO A 29 10.34 -1.58 3.63
CA PRO A 29 11.09 -0.34 3.64
C PRO A 29 12.45 -0.43 2.92
N LYS A 30 13.00 -1.63 2.80
CA LYS A 30 14.30 -1.81 2.13
C LYS A 30 14.20 -1.58 0.63
N THR A 31 13.14 -2.10 0.01
CA THR A 31 12.94 -1.98 -1.43
C THR A 31 11.97 -0.86 -1.78
N ASN A 32 11.34 -0.25 -0.80
CA ASN A 32 10.30 0.77 -0.96
C ASN A 32 9.13 0.25 -1.78
N LYS A 33 8.72 -0.99 -1.53
CA LYS A 33 7.63 -1.65 -2.22
C LYS A 33 6.44 -1.84 -1.30
N VAL A 34 5.25 -1.75 -1.88
CA VAL A 34 3.99 -1.87 -1.16
C VAL A 34 3.07 -2.83 -1.89
N VAL A 35 2.38 -3.68 -1.13
CA VAL A 35 1.34 -4.56 -1.66
C VAL A 35 -0.01 -4.00 -1.23
N VAL A 36 -0.88 -3.73 -2.20
CA VAL A 36 -2.19 -3.11 -1.96
C VAL A 36 -3.28 -4.10 -2.34
N GLU A 37 -4.24 -4.30 -1.45
CA GLU A 37 -5.34 -5.24 -1.65
C GLU A 37 -6.12 -4.93 -2.93
N GLY A 38 -6.28 -5.95 -3.78
CA GLY A 38 -7.03 -5.85 -5.02
C GLY A 38 -6.35 -5.06 -6.14
N CYS A 39 -5.13 -4.60 -5.94
CA CYS A 39 -4.40 -3.78 -6.91
C CYS A 39 -3.16 -4.48 -7.41
N ASN A 40 -2.73 -4.12 -8.63
CA ASN A 40 -1.56 -4.70 -9.29
C ASN A 40 -1.65 -6.23 -9.33
N MET A 41 -2.84 -6.72 -9.67
CA MET A 41 -3.09 -8.15 -9.73
C MET A 41 -2.30 -8.79 -10.86
N VAL A 42 -1.64 -9.89 -10.54
CA VAL A 42 -0.90 -10.69 -11.51
C VAL A 42 -1.39 -12.13 -11.44
N THR A 43 -1.33 -12.81 -12.58
CA THR A 43 -1.68 -14.21 -12.69
C THR A 43 -0.39 -15.02 -12.68
N LYS A 44 -0.29 -15.98 -11.76
CA LYS A 44 0.86 -16.86 -11.67
C LYS A 44 0.43 -18.31 -11.84
N HIS A 45 1.21 -19.06 -12.60
CA HIS A 45 1.05 -20.50 -12.69
C HIS A 45 1.82 -21.14 -11.54
N GLN A 46 1.09 -21.83 -10.67
CA GLN A 46 1.73 -22.56 -9.57
C GLN A 46 2.01 -23.99 -9.98
N LYS A 47 3.22 -24.46 -9.67
CA LYS A 47 3.58 -25.84 -9.87
C LYS A 47 2.87 -26.72 -8.82
N PRO A 48 2.53 -27.98 -9.14
CA PRO A 48 2.00 -28.89 -8.14
C PRO A 48 2.96 -29.04 -6.95
N SER A 49 2.38 -29.10 -5.77
CA SER A 49 3.12 -29.26 -4.52
C SER A 49 2.27 -30.06 -3.54
N GLN A 50 2.84 -30.39 -2.40
CA GLN A 50 2.08 -31.11 -1.37
C GLN A 50 0.90 -30.29 -0.87
N ALA A 51 1.08 -28.97 -0.78
CA ALA A 51 0.01 -28.06 -0.35
C ALA A 51 -1.02 -27.85 -1.45
N ASN A 52 -0.61 -27.97 -2.72
CA ASN A 52 -1.47 -27.79 -3.89
C ASN A 52 -1.07 -28.82 -4.97
N PRO A 53 -1.46 -30.08 -4.81
CA PRO A 53 -1.01 -31.17 -5.69
C PRO A 53 -1.36 -30.98 -7.15
N GLN A 54 -2.45 -30.26 -7.44
CA GLN A 54 -2.90 -30.06 -8.82
C GLN A 54 -2.25 -28.85 -9.47
N GLY A 55 -1.54 -28.01 -8.68
CA GLY A 55 -1.06 -26.74 -9.18
C GLY A 55 -2.20 -25.81 -9.53
N GLY A 56 -1.97 -24.94 -10.49
CA GLY A 56 -3.03 -24.09 -10.99
C GLY A 56 -2.61 -22.66 -11.28
N ILE A 57 -3.60 -21.84 -11.60
CA ILE A 57 -3.43 -20.42 -11.86
C ILE A 57 -3.93 -19.67 -10.64
N VAL A 58 -3.05 -18.84 -10.08
CA VAL A 58 -3.37 -18.03 -8.90
C VAL A 58 -3.24 -16.56 -9.27
N ARG A 59 -4.26 -15.78 -8.91
CA ARG A 59 -4.20 -14.31 -9.01
C ARG A 59 -3.88 -13.76 -7.63
N LYS A 60 -2.86 -12.93 -7.56
CA LYS A 60 -2.55 -12.25 -6.31
C LYS A 60 -1.89 -10.91 -6.58
N GLU A 61 -1.88 -10.08 -5.54
CA GLU A 61 -1.31 -8.76 -5.63
C GLU A 61 0.21 -8.83 -5.72
N ALA A 62 0.79 -8.12 -6.68
CA ALA A 62 2.22 -7.91 -6.77
C ALA A 62 2.59 -6.59 -6.12
N ALA A 63 3.85 -6.46 -5.72
CA ALA A 63 4.33 -5.24 -5.08
C ALA A 63 4.40 -4.08 -6.07
N LEU A 64 4.05 -2.90 -5.59
CA LEU A 64 4.18 -1.63 -6.30
C LEU A 64 5.28 -0.80 -5.65
N ASP A 65 5.87 0.11 -6.42
CA ASP A 65 6.74 1.12 -5.83
C ASP A 65 5.88 2.05 -4.96
N ALA A 66 6.33 2.32 -3.75
CA ALA A 66 5.56 3.16 -2.82
C ALA A 66 5.37 4.59 -3.32
N SER A 67 6.23 5.06 -4.23
CA SER A 67 6.05 6.38 -4.85
C SER A 67 4.84 6.44 -5.76
N ASN A 68 4.27 5.29 -6.15
CA ASN A 68 3.11 5.21 -7.02
C ASN A 68 1.78 5.23 -6.26
N VAL A 69 1.81 5.40 -4.96
CA VAL A 69 0.61 5.45 -4.13
C VAL A 69 0.63 6.67 -3.23
N MET A 70 -0.57 7.12 -2.85
CA MET A 70 -0.74 8.18 -1.86
C MET A 70 -1.69 7.70 -0.77
N LEU A 71 -1.45 8.16 0.46
CA LEU A 71 -2.33 7.86 1.57
C LEU A 71 -3.68 8.54 1.36
N VAL A 72 -4.76 7.83 1.70
CA VAL A 72 -6.12 8.39 1.65
C VAL A 72 -6.57 8.68 3.07
N VAL A 73 -6.92 9.95 3.32
CA VAL A 73 -7.44 10.40 4.60
C VAL A 73 -8.74 11.13 4.34
N ASP A 74 -9.81 10.71 5.02
CA ASP A 74 -11.16 11.29 4.84
C ASP A 74 -11.60 11.32 3.38
N GLY A 75 -11.28 10.24 2.64
CA GLY A 75 -11.66 10.10 1.23
C GLY A 75 -10.78 10.87 0.25
N GLN A 76 -9.73 11.54 0.72
CA GLN A 76 -8.85 12.35 -0.14
C GLN A 76 -7.42 11.80 -0.12
N ALA A 77 -6.83 11.70 -1.30
CA ALA A 77 -5.42 11.36 -1.43
C ALA A 77 -4.57 12.54 -0.97
N THR A 78 -3.59 12.29 -0.14
CA THR A 78 -2.76 13.34 0.44
C THR A 78 -1.32 12.85 0.61
N ARG A 79 -0.39 13.79 0.63
CA ARG A 79 0.97 13.51 1.01
C ARG A 79 1.08 13.41 2.52
N VAL A 80 2.07 12.66 2.98
CA VAL A 80 2.32 12.46 4.41
C VAL A 80 3.50 13.32 4.83
N GLY A 81 3.27 14.12 5.87
CA GLY A 81 4.33 14.85 6.56
C GLY A 81 4.44 14.32 7.98
N TYR A 82 5.33 14.95 8.74
CA TYR A 82 5.56 14.57 10.14
C TYR A 82 5.54 15.80 11.01
N LYS A 83 5.10 15.63 12.25
CA LYS A 83 5.24 16.64 13.29
C LYS A 83 5.52 15.99 14.63
N LEU A 84 5.99 16.78 15.59
CA LEU A 84 6.16 16.31 16.95
C LEU A 84 4.91 16.63 17.76
N GLU A 85 4.44 15.63 18.48
CA GLU A 85 3.29 15.76 19.35
C GLU A 85 3.60 15.03 20.65
N ASN A 86 3.62 15.76 21.74
CA ASN A 86 4.01 15.24 23.07
C ASN A 86 5.37 14.52 23.04
N GLY A 87 6.33 15.09 22.28
CA GLY A 87 7.66 14.50 22.14
C GLY A 87 7.77 13.32 21.19
N LYS A 88 6.67 12.92 20.55
CA LYS A 88 6.65 11.81 19.60
C LYS A 88 6.43 12.32 18.18
N LYS A 89 7.11 11.69 17.24
CA LYS A 89 6.93 11.99 15.81
C LYS A 89 5.70 11.26 15.30
N VAL A 90 4.75 12.01 14.76
CA VAL A 90 3.50 11.45 14.21
C VAL A 90 3.35 11.84 12.75
N ARG A 91 2.58 11.03 12.03
CA ARG A 91 2.27 11.32 10.63
C ARG A 91 1.10 12.29 10.55
N VAL A 92 1.17 13.18 9.57
CA VAL A 92 0.15 14.20 9.32
C VAL A 92 -0.22 14.20 7.86
N ALA A 93 -1.53 14.25 7.56
CA ALA A 93 -2.02 14.45 6.21
C ALA A 93 -1.80 15.91 5.84
N LYS A 94 -0.89 16.17 4.89
CA LYS A 94 -0.53 17.55 4.52
C LYS A 94 -1.70 18.33 3.96
N LYS A 95 -2.62 17.67 3.26
CA LYS A 95 -3.76 18.32 2.63
C LYS A 95 -4.77 18.85 3.65
N THR A 96 -4.98 18.13 4.74
CA THR A 96 -5.98 18.47 5.75
C THR A 96 -5.38 18.94 7.06
N GLY A 97 -4.10 18.68 7.29
CA GLY A 97 -3.42 18.97 8.56
C GLY A 97 -3.77 17.97 9.67
N LYS A 98 -4.54 16.94 9.35
CA LYS A 98 -5.01 15.97 10.34
C LYS A 98 -3.91 14.98 10.73
N VAL A 99 -3.79 14.72 12.02
CA VAL A 99 -2.87 13.69 12.54
C VAL A 99 -3.41 12.32 12.14
N ILE A 100 -2.54 11.48 11.58
CA ILE A 100 -2.90 10.13 11.13
C ILE A 100 -2.70 9.13 12.26
N ASP A 101 -1.57 9.24 12.96
CA ASP A 101 -1.24 8.34 14.07
C ASP A 101 -0.39 9.01 15.15
#